data_855a4d08b949cac3d065029160658a5e
#
_entry.id   855a4d08b949cac3d065029160658a5e
#
_cell.length_a   1.000
_cell.length_b   1.000
_cell.length_c   1.000
_cell.angle_alpha   90.00
_cell.angle_beta   90.00
_cell.angle_gamma   90.00
#
_symmetry.space_group_name_H-M   'P 1'
#
loop_
_entity.id
_entity.type
_entity.pdbx_description
1 polymer ?
#
loop_
_entity_poly.entity_id
_entity_poly.type
_entity_poly.pdbx_seq_one_letter_code
_entity_poly.pdbx_strand_id
1 'polypeptide(L)'
;MRVLIADDDRLSALMLEASLKSSGYEVTVVSDGGEAWEILEPDDRPQIAILDWMMPIMHGLEVCRKVRRASGPYVYILLLTGNTDPDSVVTGMDAGADDYIRKPFHPAELKARLRSGKRIVDLEERLRRQATHDALTRILNRGAIMERIAIEMERAYRENENLCIAMVDLDHFKNVNDTFGHSAGDTVLCETASRMSSVLRPYDSIGRYGGEEFIVVFPRCDVSAATAIAERIRRSISIAPVGARNERISVTASIGIAEARNSKDADAVIREADRALFRAKQAGRNRIEFSTQERLSGSAADGNPG
;
A
#
# COMPACT_ATOMS: atom_id res chain seq x y z
N MET A 1 2.57 -7.50 17.10
CA MET A 1 2.50 -6.02 17.09
C MET A 1 3.84 -5.50 17.54
N ARG A 2 4.44 -4.61 16.76
CA ARG A 2 5.78 -4.07 17.03
C ARG A 2 5.67 -2.80 17.88
N VAL A 3 6.56 -2.69 18.87
CA VAL A 3 6.64 -1.55 19.79
C VAL A 3 8.08 -1.04 19.79
N LEU A 4 8.25 0.25 19.59
CA LEU A 4 9.52 0.94 19.81
C LEU A 4 9.56 1.50 21.23
N ILE A 5 10.66 1.34 21.90
CA ILE A 5 11.02 2.02 23.15
C ILE A 5 12.22 2.91 22.86
N ALA A 6 12.11 4.20 23.15
CA ALA A 6 13.22 5.12 23.12
C ALA A 6 13.35 5.76 24.50
N ASP A 7 14.41 5.42 25.21
CA ASP A 7 14.70 5.87 26.58
C ASP A 7 16.22 5.78 26.83
N ASP A 8 16.84 6.87 27.24
CA ASP A 8 18.28 6.92 27.54
C ASP A 8 18.64 6.31 28.90
N ASP A 9 17.65 6.11 29.79
CA ASP A 9 17.82 5.35 31.01
C ASP A 9 17.70 3.85 30.73
N ARG A 10 18.87 3.19 30.71
CA ARG A 10 18.98 1.75 30.45
C ARG A 10 18.13 0.88 31.40
N LEU A 11 17.96 1.27 32.66
CA LEU A 11 17.18 0.50 33.61
C LEU A 11 15.68 0.58 33.30
N SER A 12 15.20 1.79 33.03
CA SER A 12 13.83 2.04 32.59
C SER A 12 13.51 1.28 31.30
N ALA A 13 14.38 1.35 30.29
CA ALA A 13 14.24 0.66 29.02
C ALA A 13 14.16 -0.88 29.19
N LEU A 14 15.03 -1.47 30.03
CA LEU A 14 15.00 -2.92 30.32
C LEU A 14 13.71 -3.35 31.02
N MET A 15 13.21 -2.56 31.96
CA MET A 15 11.95 -2.86 32.67
C MET A 15 10.76 -2.81 31.71
N LEU A 16 10.72 -1.82 30.81
CA LEU A 16 9.72 -1.70 29.75
C LEU A 16 9.77 -2.89 28.80
N GLU A 17 10.95 -3.19 28.30
CA GLU A 17 11.17 -4.29 27.37
C GLU A 17 10.69 -5.63 27.96
N ALA A 18 11.09 -5.95 29.19
CA ALA A 18 10.68 -7.17 29.87
C ALA A 18 9.15 -7.25 30.04
N SER A 19 8.51 -6.14 30.43
CA SER A 19 7.06 -6.06 30.62
C SER A 19 6.31 -6.25 29.30
N LEU A 20 6.82 -5.68 28.21
CA LEU A 20 6.20 -5.75 26.88
C LEU A 20 6.37 -7.14 26.24
N LYS A 21 7.58 -7.69 26.30
CA LYS A 21 7.87 -9.06 25.82
C LYS A 21 7.02 -10.10 26.56
N SER A 22 6.85 -9.96 27.86
CA SER A 22 5.95 -10.85 28.63
C SER A 22 4.49 -10.76 28.22
N SER A 23 4.11 -9.65 27.58
CA SER A 23 2.75 -9.38 27.06
C SER A 23 2.60 -9.74 25.57
N GLY A 24 3.63 -10.34 24.93
CA GLY A 24 3.60 -10.82 23.55
C GLY A 24 3.84 -9.74 22.48
N TYR A 25 4.44 -8.62 22.85
CA TYR A 25 4.88 -7.60 21.88
C TYR A 25 6.29 -7.93 21.36
N GLU A 26 6.52 -7.57 20.10
CA GLU A 26 7.84 -7.51 19.50
C GLU A 26 8.44 -6.13 19.78
N VAL A 27 9.57 -6.08 20.46
CA VAL A 27 10.09 -4.82 21.02
C VAL A 27 11.45 -4.51 20.43
N THR A 28 11.59 -3.28 19.95
CA THR A 28 12.87 -2.65 19.58
C THR A 28 13.18 -1.57 20.58
N VAL A 29 14.42 -1.51 21.05
CA VAL A 29 14.87 -0.52 22.05
C VAL A 29 15.99 0.32 21.45
N VAL A 30 15.90 1.63 21.61
CA VAL A 30 16.90 2.61 21.23
C VAL A 30 17.15 3.58 22.39
N SER A 31 18.27 4.30 22.36
CA SER A 31 18.73 5.13 23.47
C SER A 31 18.61 6.64 23.21
N ASP A 32 18.20 7.03 21.99
CA ASP A 32 18.05 8.45 21.65
C ASP A 32 16.94 8.68 20.62
N GLY A 33 16.57 9.94 20.47
CA GLY A 33 15.48 10.33 19.56
C GLY A 33 15.86 10.33 18.08
N GLY A 34 17.16 10.35 17.74
CA GLY A 34 17.64 10.22 16.37
C GLY A 34 17.40 8.81 15.84
N GLU A 35 17.87 7.80 16.57
CA GLU A 35 17.61 6.38 16.28
C GLU A 35 16.10 6.09 16.25
N ALA A 36 15.34 6.69 17.19
CA ALA A 36 13.89 6.53 17.21
C ALA A 36 13.24 7.06 15.94
N TRP A 37 13.68 8.20 15.43
CA TRP A 37 13.17 8.76 14.18
C TRP A 37 13.50 7.88 12.98
N GLU A 38 14.73 7.38 12.85
CA GLU A 38 15.14 6.50 11.75
C GLU A 38 14.26 5.25 11.64
N ILE A 39 13.79 4.70 12.78
CA ILE A 39 12.88 3.56 12.83
C ILE A 39 11.41 3.95 12.55
N LEU A 40 11.02 5.19 12.90
CA LEU A 40 9.64 5.66 12.75
C LEU A 40 9.36 6.36 11.41
N GLU A 41 10.39 6.72 10.65
CA GLU A 41 10.24 7.39 9.34
C GLU A 41 9.73 6.44 8.24
N PRO A 42 10.23 5.20 8.10
CA PRO A 42 9.79 4.28 7.06
C PRO A 42 8.31 3.88 7.16
N ASP A 43 7.72 3.50 6.02
CA ASP A 43 6.32 3.01 5.97
C ASP A 43 6.11 1.71 6.77
N ASP A 44 7.16 0.88 6.93
CA ASP A 44 7.14 -0.32 7.77
C ASP A 44 7.58 -0.02 9.21
N ARG A 45 7.01 0.99 9.83
CA ARG A 45 7.32 1.43 11.19
C ARG A 45 6.56 0.64 12.27
N PRO A 46 7.04 0.62 13.52
CA PRO A 46 6.31 0.10 14.66
C PRO A 46 4.95 0.80 14.85
N GLN A 47 3.95 0.04 15.28
CA GLN A 47 2.60 0.56 15.48
C GLN A 47 2.43 1.36 16.78
N ILE A 48 3.31 1.13 17.74
CA ILE A 48 3.34 1.83 19.04
C ILE A 48 4.75 2.34 19.27
N ALA A 49 4.89 3.57 19.73
CA ALA A 49 6.14 4.14 20.19
C ALA A 49 6.00 4.60 21.65
N ILE A 50 6.91 4.17 22.50
CA ILE A 50 7.06 4.64 23.89
C ILE A 50 8.32 5.50 23.91
N LEU A 51 8.18 6.81 24.08
CA LEU A 51 9.27 7.77 23.96
C LEU A 51 9.49 8.49 25.29
N ASP A 52 10.73 8.48 25.76
CA ASP A 52 11.07 9.39 26.85
C ASP A 52 11.00 10.84 26.38
N TRP A 53 10.57 11.70 27.25
CA TRP A 53 10.50 13.14 27.02
C TRP A 53 11.89 13.74 26.73
N MET A 54 12.85 13.39 27.59
CA MET A 54 14.22 13.91 27.52
C MET A 54 15.15 12.81 27.02
N MET A 55 15.66 12.96 25.82
CA MET A 55 16.65 12.06 25.22
C MET A 55 17.75 12.87 24.54
N PRO A 56 18.96 12.29 24.40
CA PRO A 56 20.04 12.86 23.59
C PRO A 56 19.62 13.00 22.12
N ILE A 57 20.31 13.86 21.40
CA ILE A 57 20.19 14.11 19.96
C ILE A 57 18.84 14.76 19.62
N MET A 58 17.72 14.13 19.98
CA MET A 58 16.37 14.63 19.71
C MET A 58 15.43 14.27 20.87
N HIS A 59 14.71 15.26 21.37
CA HIS A 59 13.73 15.04 22.44
C HIS A 59 12.47 14.31 21.93
N GLY A 60 11.81 13.57 22.82
CA GLY A 60 10.58 12.81 22.46
C GLY A 60 9.50 13.67 21.83
N LEU A 61 9.35 14.93 22.24
CA LEU A 61 8.41 15.88 21.63
C LEU A 61 8.73 16.20 20.16
N GLU A 62 10.01 16.27 19.81
CA GLU A 62 10.43 16.52 18.43
C GLU A 62 10.17 15.30 17.56
N VAL A 63 10.41 14.09 18.09
CA VAL A 63 10.05 12.84 17.44
C VAL A 63 8.54 12.77 17.19
N CYS A 64 7.71 13.09 18.19
CA CYS A 64 6.26 13.19 18.04
C CYS A 64 5.85 14.07 16.87
N ARG A 65 6.37 15.34 16.83
CA ARG A 65 6.04 16.30 15.77
C ARG A 65 6.46 15.79 14.40
N LYS A 66 7.61 15.13 14.28
CA LYS A 66 8.09 14.55 13.01
C LYS A 66 7.19 13.41 12.55
N VAL A 67 6.83 12.49 13.45
CA VAL A 67 5.93 11.36 13.14
C VAL A 67 4.56 11.86 12.68
N ARG A 68 4.01 12.91 13.29
CA ARG A 68 2.70 13.47 12.90
C ARG A 68 2.73 14.23 11.56
N ARG A 69 3.89 14.70 11.14
CA ARG A 69 4.07 15.37 9.83
C ARG A 69 4.39 14.37 8.72
N ALA A 70 4.94 13.23 9.06
CA ALA A 70 5.29 12.19 8.10
C ALA A 70 4.04 11.47 7.59
N SER A 71 4.04 11.16 6.29
CA SER A 71 3.05 10.25 5.70
C SER A 71 3.28 8.82 6.22
N GLY A 72 2.25 7.96 6.11
CA GLY A 72 2.39 6.54 6.43
C GLY A 72 1.39 6.05 7.48
N PRO A 73 1.54 4.80 7.98
CA PRO A 73 0.65 4.21 8.95
C PRO A 73 0.63 4.98 10.27
N TYR A 74 -0.51 5.00 10.93
CA TYR A 74 -0.65 5.62 12.24
C TYR A 74 0.22 4.92 13.29
N VAL A 75 0.92 5.72 14.12
CA VAL A 75 1.71 5.26 15.27
C VAL A 75 1.08 5.83 16.54
N TYR A 76 0.70 4.95 17.46
CA TYR A 76 0.29 5.38 18.80
C TYR A 76 1.53 5.74 19.61
N ILE A 77 1.62 7.00 20.07
CA ILE A 77 2.76 7.53 20.80
C ILE A 77 2.41 7.72 22.26
N LEU A 78 3.10 7.00 23.14
CA LEU A 78 3.05 7.13 24.59
C LEU A 78 4.31 7.83 25.08
N LEU A 79 4.17 9.04 25.64
CA LEU A 79 5.30 9.77 26.23
C LEU A 79 5.56 9.30 27.67
N LEU A 80 6.84 9.09 27.99
CA LEU A 80 7.29 8.90 29.36
C LEU A 80 7.76 10.26 29.90
N THR A 81 7.30 10.65 31.09
CA THR A 81 7.67 11.94 31.68
C THR A 81 8.01 11.78 33.16
N GLY A 82 9.09 12.42 33.59
CA GLY A 82 9.41 12.61 35.01
C GLY A 82 8.77 13.85 35.63
N ASN A 83 8.20 14.73 34.79
CA ASN A 83 7.63 15.99 35.25
C ASN A 83 6.16 15.82 35.64
N THR A 84 5.77 16.51 36.72
CA THR A 84 4.40 16.48 37.28
C THR A 84 3.61 17.73 36.97
N ASP A 85 4.21 18.69 36.24
CA ASP A 85 3.58 19.95 35.91
C ASP A 85 2.48 19.76 34.84
N PRO A 86 1.26 20.26 35.10
CA PRO A 86 0.16 20.19 34.12
C PRO A 86 0.50 20.80 32.75
N ASP A 87 1.29 21.86 32.69
CA ASP A 87 1.67 22.52 31.44
C ASP A 87 2.56 21.62 30.57
N SER A 88 3.38 20.77 31.19
CA SER A 88 4.16 19.78 30.47
C SER A 88 3.27 18.73 29.79
N VAL A 89 2.21 18.29 30.43
CA VAL A 89 1.26 17.33 29.84
C VAL A 89 0.59 17.92 28.61
N VAL A 90 0.11 19.15 28.71
CA VAL A 90 -0.51 19.87 27.58
C VAL A 90 0.48 19.99 26.43
N THR A 91 1.74 20.37 26.71
CA THR A 91 2.79 20.49 25.71
C THR A 91 3.05 19.16 24.98
N GLY A 92 3.01 18.03 25.69
CA GLY A 92 3.18 16.69 25.12
C GLY A 92 2.03 16.31 24.17
N MET A 93 0.81 16.58 24.60
CA MET A 93 -0.38 16.31 23.78
C MET A 93 -0.43 17.21 22.53
N ASP A 94 -0.09 18.49 22.67
CA ASP A 94 -0.01 19.44 21.57
C ASP A 94 1.11 19.09 20.56
N ALA A 95 2.17 18.41 21.03
CA ALA A 95 3.20 17.88 20.14
C ALA A 95 2.74 16.67 19.33
N GLY A 96 1.57 16.10 19.64
CA GLY A 96 0.96 14.98 18.93
C GLY A 96 1.11 13.62 19.60
N ALA A 97 1.46 13.57 20.89
CA ALA A 97 1.36 12.32 21.66
C ALA A 97 -0.11 11.92 21.85
N ASP A 98 -0.37 10.65 21.93
CA ASP A 98 -1.73 10.10 22.15
C ASP A 98 -2.03 9.92 23.64
N ASP A 99 -0.98 9.72 24.43
CA ASP A 99 -1.08 9.55 25.87
C ASP A 99 0.29 9.79 26.52
N TYR A 100 0.30 9.85 27.84
CA TYR A 100 1.52 9.96 28.64
C TYR A 100 1.47 9.07 29.87
N ILE A 101 2.61 8.70 30.38
CA ILE A 101 2.77 7.98 31.65
C ILE A 101 3.91 8.57 32.46
N ARG A 102 3.74 8.64 33.76
CA ARG A 102 4.76 9.20 34.68
C ARG A 102 5.77 8.16 35.10
N LYS A 103 7.03 8.58 35.16
CA LYS A 103 8.10 7.81 35.82
C LYS A 103 8.15 8.17 37.33
N PRO A 104 8.28 7.17 38.25
CA PRO A 104 8.21 5.75 37.97
C PRO A 104 6.77 5.28 37.73
N PHE A 105 6.57 4.41 36.75
CA PHE A 105 5.25 3.92 36.37
C PHE A 105 4.96 2.53 36.95
N HIS A 106 3.68 2.26 37.16
CA HIS A 106 3.22 0.94 37.58
C HIS A 106 2.97 0.05 36.35
N PRO A 107 3.46 -1.20 36.30
CA PRO A 107 3.28 -2.09 35.15
C PRO A 107 1.81 -2.30 34.72
N ALA A 108 0.86 -2.28 35.66
CA ALA A 108 -0.57 -2.39 35.36
C ALA A 108 -1.10 -1.14 34.62
N GLU A 109 -0.61 0.06 34.93
CA GLU A 109 -0.96 1.29 34.24
C GLU A 109 -0.44 1.26 32.80
N LEU A 110 0.84 0.93 32.60
CA LEU A 110 1.42 0.76 31.28
C LEU A 110 0.60 -0.21 30.42
N LYS A 111 0.27 -1.40 30.96
CA LYS A 111 -0.56 -2.38 30.25
C LYS A 111 -1.96 -1.85 29.90
N ALA A 112 -2.57 -1.05 30.76
CA ALA A 112 -3.88 -0.46 30.49
C ALA A 112 -3.81 0.54 29.34
N ARG A 113 -2.81 1.44 29.33
CA ARG A 113 -2.61 2.44 28.25
C ARG A 113 -2.28 1.77 26.92
N LEU A 114 -1.43 0.75 26.92
CA LEU A 114 -1.12 -0.01 25.70
C LEU A 114 -2.31 -0.78 25.14
N ARG A 115 -3.23 -1.28 25.97
CA ARG A 115 -4.49 -1.85 25.47
C ARG A 115 -5.37 -0.81 24.77
N SER A 116 -5.41 0.42 25.30
CA SER A 116 -6.11 1.53 24.67
C SER A 116 -5.44 1.92 23.36
N GLY A 117 -4.12 2.05 23.35
CA GLY A 117 -3.33 2.33 22.17
C GLY A 117 -3.51 1.28 21.08
N LYS A 118 -3.47 -0.01 21.44
CA LYS A 118 -3.76 -1.09 20.49
C LYS A 118 -5.14 -0.94 19.84
N ARG A 119 -6.17 -0.60 20.61
CA ARG A 119 -7.53 -0.40 20.06
C ARG A 119 -7.57 0.76 19.08
N ILE A 120 -6.84 1.85 19.35
CA ILE A 120 -6.74 3.01 18.46
C ILE A 120 -6.03 2.62 17.16
N VAL A 121 -4.87 1.96 17.26
CA VAL A 121 -4.13 1.45 16.09
C VAL A 121 -4.98 0.51 15.25
N ASP A 122 -5.69 -0.45 15.87
CA ASP A 122 -6.55 -1.39 15.16
C ASP A 122 -7.71 -0.67 14.46
N LEU A 123 -8.25 0.41 15.06
CA LEU A 123 -9.31 1.23 14.46
C LEU A 123 -8.80 2.05 13.29
N GLU A 124 -7.67 2.73 13.44
CA GLU A 124 -7.02 3.52 12.39
C GLU A 124 -6.64 2.64 11.18
N GLU A 125 -6.12 1.45 11.43
CA GLU A 125 -5.81 0.49 10.38
C GLU A 125 -7.07 0.02 9.63
N ARG A 126 -8.19 -0.21 10.34
CA ARG A 126 -9.48 -0.54 9.72
C ARG A 126 -10.01 0.60 8.87
N LEU A 127 -9.96 1.83 9.39
CA LEU A 127 -10.39 3.02 8.64
C LEU A 127 -9.53 3.21 7.39
N ARG A 128 -8.22 3.07 7.50
CA ARG A 128 -7.31 3.16 6.37
C ARG A 128 -7.60 2.09 5.32
N ARG A 129 -7.83 0.84 5.74
CA ARG A 129 -8.20 -0.25 4.82
C ARG A 129 -9.54 0.02 4.14
N GLN A 130 -10.53 0.52 4.85
CA GLN A 130 -11.82 0.88 4.25
C GLN A 130 -11.69 2.03 3.22
N ALA A 131 -10.81 3.00 3.49
CA ALA A 131 -10.55 4.10 2.57
C ALA A 131 -9.75 3.69 1.33
N THR A 132 -8.85 2.68 1.44
CA THR A 132 -7.87 2.35 0.40
C THR A 132 -8.12 1.02 -0.31
N HIS A 133 -8.95 0.13 0.21
CA HIS A 133 -9.16 -1.20 -0.36
C HIS A 133 -10.60 -1.41 -0.80
N ASP A 134 -10.79 -2.20 -1.84
CA ASP A 134 -12.10 -2.66 -2.30
C ASP A 134 -12.71 -3.63 -1.28
N ALA A 135 -13.96 -3.39 -0.90
CA ALA A 135 -14.63 -4.14 0.16
C ALA A 135 -14.80 -5.63 -0.17
N LEU A 136 -14.94 -5.97 -1.45
CA LEU A 136 -15.14 -7.34 -1.93
C LEU A 136 -13.80 -8.06 -2.10
N THR A 137 -12.91 -7.52 -2.93
CA THR A 137 -11.69 -8.20 -3.38
C THR A 137 -10.48 -8.00 -2.47
N ARG A 138 -10.53 -7.02 -1.55
CA ARG A 138 -9.47 -6.67 -0.59
C ARG A 138 -8.16 -6.16 -1.20
N ILE A 139 -8.06 -6.00 -2.50
CA ILE A 139 -6.99 -5.27 -3.17
C ILE A 139 -7.26 -3.76 -3.13
N LEU A 140 -6.37 -2.93 -3.65
CA LEU A 140 -6.60 -1.48 -3.65
C LEU A 140 -7.92 -1.14 -4.38
N ASN A 141 -8.64 -0.16 -3.86
CA ASN A 141 -9.80 0.40 -4.55
C ASN A 141 -9.34 1.37 -5.67
N ARG A 142 -10.30 1.86 -6.45
CA ARG A 142 -10.01 2.78 -7.56
C ARG A 142 -9.24 4.02 -7.13
N GLY A 143 -9.61 4.64 -6.01
CA GLY A 143 -8.94 5.84 -5.52
C GLY A 143 -7.47 5.58 -5.18
N ALA A 144 -7.22 4.53 -4.39
CA ALA A 144 -5.89 4.18 -3.94
C ALA A 144 -4.96 3.70 -5.07
N ILE A 145 -5.48 2.96 -6.07
CA ILE A 145 -4.63 2.54 -7.19
C ILE A 145 -4.29 3.72 -8.11
N MET A 146 -5.19 4.70 -8.28
CA MET A 146 -4.92 5.92 -9.02
C MET A 146 -3.86 6.79 -8.33
N GLU A 147 -3.92 6.92 -7.02
CA GLU A 147 -2.90 7.59 -6.22
C GLU A 147 -1.54 6.88 -6.35
N ARG A 148 -1.54 5.55 -6.30
CA ARG A 148 -0.32 4.76 -6.49
C ARG A 148 0.29 4.97 -7.87
N ILE A 149 -0.52 5.00 -8.92
CA ILE A 149 -0.06 5.31 -10.28
C ILE A 149 0.62 6.69 -10.31
N ALA A 150 0.00 7.70 -9.74
CA ALA A 150 0.56 9.06 -9.73
C ALA A 150 1.93 9.11 -9.03
N ILE A 151 2.07 8.44 -7.88
CA ILE A 151 3.32 8.35 -7.12
C ILE A 151 4.41 7.63 -7.94
N GLU A 152 4.11 6.48 -8.53
CA GLU A 152 5.08 5.70 -9.30
C GLU A 152 5.46 6.40 -10.62
N MET A 153 4.55 7.13 -11.25
CA MET A 153 4.85 7.94 -12.43
C MET A 153 5.79 9.11 -12.11
N GLU A 154 5.53 9.83 -11.04
CA GLU A 154 6.41 10.90 -10.58
C GLU A 154 7.81 10.37 -10.24
N ARG A 155 7.88 9.21 -9.59
CA ARG A 155 9.13 8.53 -9.29
C ARG A 155 9.86 8.09 -10.57
N ALA A 156 9.19 7.39 -11.47
CA ALA A 156 9.77 6.91 -12.72
C ALA A 156 10.31 8.07 -13.56
N TYR A 157 9.58 9.20 -13.59
CA TYR A 157 10.04 10.41 -14.28
C TYR A 157 11.32 10.99 -13.67
N ARG A 158 11.42 11.10 -12.33
CA ARG A 158 12.60 11.64 -11.65
C ARG A 158 13.82 10.74 -11.77
N GLU A 159 13.61 9.42 -11.65
CA GLU A 159 14.67 8.42 -11.63
C GLU A 159 15.01 7.93 -13.05
N ASN A 160 14.29 8.39 -14.08
CA ASN A 160 14.38 7.94 -15.47
C ASN A 160 14.25 6.40 -15.58
N GLU A 161 13.32 5.84 -14.81
CA GLU A 161 13.03 4.41 -14.77
C GLU A 161 11.83 4.05 -15.64
N ASN A 162 11.75 2.80 -16.06
CA ASN A 162 10.60 2.28 -16.80
C ASN A 162 9.43 2.02 -15.85
N LEU A 163 8.22 2.32 -16.31
CA LEU A 163 6.98 2.00 -15.62
C LEU A 163 5.98 1.50 -16.65
N CYS A 164 5.33 0.37 -16.37
CA CYS A 164 4.23 -0.13 -17.16
C CYS A 164 2.94 -0.20 -16.34
N ILE A 165 1.81 0.03 -17.00
CA ILE A 165 0.47 -0.11 -16.43
C ILE A 165 -0.29 -1.11 -17.29
N ALA A 166 -0.97 -2.06 -16.64
CA ALA A 166 -1.86 -2.99 -17.32
C ALA A 166 -3.31 -2.79 -16.87
N MET A 167 -4.22 -2.71 -17.85
CA MET A 167 -5.66 -2.84 -17.65
C MET A 167 -6.06 -4.29 -17.90
N VAL A 168 -6.76 -4.89 -16.97
CA VAL A 168 -7.20 -6.29 -16.99
C VAL A 168 -8.71 -6.34 -16.86
N ASP A 169 -9.37 -7.13 -17.68
CA ASP A 169 -10.83 -7.28 -17.66
C ASP A 169 -11.20 -8.77 -17.83
N LEU A 170 -12.14 -9.24 -17.01
CA LEU A 170 -12.62 -10.61 -17.05
C LEU A 170 -13.53 -10.84 -18.25
N ASP A 171 -13.12 -11.76 -19.12
CA ASP A 171 -13.87 -12.07 -20.33
C ASP A 171 -15.25 -12.67 -20.00
N HIS A 172 -16.28 -12.08 -20.62
CA HIS A 172 -17.66 -12.53 -20.48
C HIS A 172 -18.20 -12.59 -19.05
N PHE A 173 -17.69 -11.75 -18.13
CA PHE A 173 -18.10 -11.75 -16.72
C PHE A 173 -19.61 -11.52 -16.53
N LYS A 174 -20.24 -10.72 -17.39
CA LYS A 174 -21.70 -10.56 -17.39
C LYS A 174 -22.41 -11.90 -17.50
N ASN A 175 -21.93 -12.80 -18.41
CA ASN A 175 -22.54 -14.13 -18.58
C ASN A 175 -22.39 -14.97 -17.30
N VAL A 176 -21.32 -14.81 -16.54
CA VAL A 176 -21.16 -15.47 -15.24
C VAL A 176 -22.25 -15.02 -14.28
N ASN A 177 -22.49 -13.71 -14.18
CA ASN A 177 -23.55 -13.17 -13.33
C ASN A 177 -24.95 -13.61 -13.78
N ASP A 178 -25.21 -13.56 -15.08
CA ASP A 178 -26.52 -13.91 -15.65
C ASP A 178 -26.83 -15.41 -15.48
N THR A 179 -25.81 -16.29 -15.55
CA THR A 179 -25.96 -17.74 -15.45
C THR A 179 -25.95 -18.25 -14.01
N PHE A 180 -25.02 -17.76 -13.17
CA PHE A 180 -24.75 -18.32 -11.85
C PHE A 180 -25.14 -17.37 -10.70
N GLY A 181 -25.62 -16.17 -11.04
CA GLY A 181 -26.01 -15.13 -10.08
C GLY A 181 -24.84 -14.31 -9.52
N HIS A 182 -25.14 -13.11 -9.01
CA HIS A 182 -24.15 -12.17 -8.52
C HIS A 182 -23.23 -12.73 -7.41
N SER A 183 -23.75 -13.58 -6.52
CA SER A 183 -22.92 -14.20 -5.47
C SER A 183 -21.82 -15.11 -6.02
N ALA A 184 -22.05 -15.76 -7.16
CA ALA A 184 -21.03 -16.54 -7.85
C ALA A 184 -20.03 -15.60 -8.56
N GLY A 185 -20.51 -14.51 -9.18
CA GLY A 185 -19.66 -13.47 -9.72
C GLY A 185 -18.74 -12.83 -8.68
N ASP A 186 -19.27 -12.53 -7.49
CA ASP A 186 -18.46 -12.01 -6.37
C ASP A 186 -17.35 -12.99 -5.98
N THR A 187 -17.64 -14.30 -5.93
CA THR A 187 -16.64 -15.34 -5.66
C THR A 187 -15.57 -15.37 -6.75
N VAL A 188 -15.97 -15.24 -8.02
CA VAL A 188 -15.04 -15.17 -9.16
C VAL A 188 -14.14 -13.94 -9.06
N LEU A 189 -14.67 -12.76 -8.71
CA LEU A 189 -13.88 -11.55 -8.52
C LEU A 189 -12.86 -11.68 -7.39
N CYS A 190 -13.27 -12.24 -6.25
CA CYS A 190 -12.36 -12.46 -5.10
C CYS A 190 -11.23 -13.42 -5.46
N GLU A 191 -11.57 -14.56 -6.09
CA GLU A 191 -10.58 -15.55 -6.49
C GLU A 191 -9.63 -15.01 -7.56
N THR A 192 -10.15 -14.25 -8.53
CA THR A 192 -9.32 -13.59 -9.55
C THR A 192 -8.32 -12.63 -8.92
N ALA A 193 -8.77 -11.75 -8.04
CA ALA A 193 -7.90 -10.82 -7.33
C ALA A 193 -6.81 -11.55 -6.52
N SER A 194 -7.17 -12.65 -5.85
CA SER A 194 -6.23 -13.50 -5.10
C SER A 194 -5.18 -14.13 -6.02
N ARG A 195 -5.60 -14.73 -7.14
CA ARG A 195 -4.71 -15.37 -8.12
C ARG A 195 -3.75 -14.34 -8.74
N MET A 196 -4.26 -13.17 -9.13
CA MET A 196 -3.44 -12.08 -9.65
C MET A 196 -2.40 -11.64 -8.62
N SER A 197 -2.82 -11.39 -7.38
CA SER A 197 -1.91 -10.97 -6.30
C SER A 197 -0.82 -12.00 -6.02
N SER A 198 -1.12 -13.29 -6.11
CA SER A 198 -0.16 -14.38 -5.82
C SER A 198 1.01 -14.46 -6.79
N VAL A 199 0.88 -13.90 -8.00
CA VAL A 199 1.92 -13.92 -9.03
C VAL A 199 2.65 -12.58 -9.20
N LEU A 200 2.24 -11.56 -8.47
CA LEU A 200 2.87 -10.24 -8.46
C LEU A 200 4.09 -10.20 -7.54
N ARG A 201 4.98 -9.25 -7.82
CA ARG A 201 6.16 -8.97 -6.99
C ARG A 201 5.76 -8.06 -5.81
N PRO A 202 6.53 -7.99 -4.73
CA PRO A 202 6.20 -7.17 -3.56
C PRO A 202 6.02 -5.66 -3.86
N TYR A 203 6.67 -5.15 -4.89
CA TYR A 203 6.59 -3.75 -5.32
C TYR A 203 5.59 -3.48 -6.45
N ASP A 204 5.05 -4.53 -7.08
CA ASP A 204 3.91 -4.38 -7.99
C ASP A 204 2.66 -4.04 -7.20
N SER A 205 1.75 -3.28 -7.79
CA SER A 205 0.49 -2.91 -7.16
C SER A 205 -0.69 -3.34 -8.00
N ILE A 206 -1.75 -3.79 -7.34
CA ILE A 206 -3.00 -4.19 -8.00
C ILE A 206 -4.18 -3.50 -7.34
N GLY A 207 -5.14 -3.03 -8.15
CA GLY A 207 -6.37 -2.42 -7.68
C GLY A 207 -7.57 -2.79 -8.56
N ARG A 208 -8.75 -2.74 -7.96
CA ARG A 208 -10.01 -2.87 -8.68
C ARG A 208 -10.42 -1.50 -9.22
N TYR A 209 -10.48 -1.36 -10.54
CA TYR A 209 -10.79 -0.10 -11.19
C TYR A 209 -12.31 0.13 -11.31
N GLY A 210 -13.08 -0.93 -11.56
CA GLY A 210 -14.54 -0.91 -11.59
C GLY A 210 -15.09 -2.27 -11.98
N GLY A 211 -16.30 -2.63 -11.60
CA GLY A 211 -16.95 -3.87 -12.03
C GLY A 211 -16.03 -5.10 -12.01
N GLU A 212 -15.72 -5.60 -13.21
CA GLU A 212 -14.80 -6.70 -13.49
C GLU A 212 -13.41 -6.25 -13.97
N GLU A 213 -13.09 -4.94 -13.85
CA GLU A 213 -11.85 -4.35 -14.34
C GLU A 213 -10.85 -4.16 -13.21
N PHE A 214 -9.59 -4.50 -13.50
CA PHE A 214 -8.46 -4.35 -12.58
C PHE A 214 -7.33 -3.57 -13.25
N ILE A 215 -6.57 -2.84 -12.45
CA ILE A 215 -5.31 -2.20 -12.88
C ILE A 215 -4.15 -2.83 -12.14
N VAL A 216 -3.06 -3.07 -12.86
CA VAL A 216 -1.78 -3.50 -12.28
C VAL A 216 -0.71 -2.49 -12.67
N VAL A 217 0.09 -2.11 -11.69
CA VAL A 217 1.22 -1.18 -11.85
C VAL A 217 2.51 -1.97 -11.68
N PHE A 218 3.40 -1.85 -12.65
CA PHE A 218 4.69 -2.53 -12.70
C PHE A 218 5.84 -1.51 -12.66
N PRO A 219 6.30 -1.09 -11.47
CA PRO A 219 7.46 -0.21 -11.34
C PRO A 219 8.75 -0.88 -11.82
N ARG A 220 9.67 -0.09 -12.38
CA ARG A 220 10.97 -0.54 -12.88
C ARG A 220 10.86 -1.71 -13.87
N CYS A 221 9.88 -1.63 -14.76
CA CYS A 221 9.51 -2.71 -15.64
C CYS A 221 9.35 -2.20 -17.07
N ASP A 222 10.13 -2.74 -17.99
CA ASP A 222 9.95 -2.51 -19.42
C ASP A 222 8.79 -3.34 -19.98
N VAL A 223 8.43 -3.10 -21.22
CA VAL A 223 7.31 -3.77 -21.90
C VAL A 223 7.49 -5.30 -21.94
N SER A 224 8.72 -5.79 -22.12
CA SER A 224 9.02 -7.23 -22.19
C SER A 224 8.77 -7.91 -20.85
N ALA A 225 9.30 -7.32 -19.78
CA ALA A 225 9.12 -7.83 -18.43
C ALA A 225 7.65 -7.73 -17.96
N ALA A 226 6.98 -6.60 -18.28
CA ALA A 226 5.55 -6.42 -17.99
C ALA A 226 4.70 -7.48 -18.69
N THR A 227 5.03 -7.83 -19.95
CA THR A 227 4.37 -8.90 -20.69
C THR A 227 4.52 -10.25 -20.01
N ALA A 228 5.73 -10.58 -19.58
CA ALA A 228 5.98 -11.86 -18.91
C ALA A 228 5.16 -11.98 -17.61
N ILE A 229 5.02 -10.86 -16.86
CA ILE A 229 4.21 -10.84 -15.64
C ILE A 229 2.71 -10.94 -16.01
N ALA A 230 2.27 -10.18 -17.01
CA ALA A 230 0.88 -10.21 -17.47
C ALA A 230 0.47 -11.60 -17.99
N GLU A 231 1.38 -12.31 -18.66
CA GLU A 231 1.11 -13.70 -19.10
C GLU A 231 0.98 -14.65 -17.90
N ARG A 232 1.76 -14.46 -16.83
CA ARG A 232 1.57 -15.21 -15.58
C ARG A 232 0.20 -14.91 -14.96
N ILE A 233 -0.21 -13.64 -14.94
CA ILE A 233 -1.54 -13.23 -14.48
C ILE A 233 -2.62 -13.93 -15.30
N ARG A 234 -2.60 -13.80 -16.64
CA ARG A 234 -3.58 -14.40 -17.53
C ARG A 234 -3.69 -15.91 -17.30
N ARG A 235 -2.56 -16.60 -17.21
CA ARG A 235 -2.52 -18.05 -16.93
C ARG A 235 -3.06 -18.38 -15.55
N SER A 236 -2.71 -17.63 -14.52
CA SER A 236 -3.19 -17.87 -13.15
C SER A 236 -4.71 -17.79 -13.05
N ILE A 237 -5.32 -16.87 -13.80
CA ILE A 237 -6.77 -16.72 -13.86
C ILE A 237 -7.42 -17.95 -14.52
N SER A 238 -6.87 -18.42 -15.64
CA SER A 238 -7.46 -19.47 -16.47
C SER A 238 -7.07 -20.91 -16.09
N ILE A 239 -6.06 -21.11 -15.20
CA ILE A 239 -5.46 -22.42 -14.92
C ILE A 239 -6.45 -23.42 -14.30
N ALA A 240 -7.41 -22.96 -13.53
CA ALA A 240 -8.39 -23.80 -12.87
C ALA A 240 -9.73 -23.08 -12.72
N PRO A 241 -10.85 -23.78 -12.87
CA PRO A 241 -12.16 -23.21 -12.58
C PRO A 241 -12.27 -22.69 -11.15
N VAL A 242 -13.00 -21.61 -10.97
CA VAL A 242 -13.35 -21.07 -9.66
C VAL A 242 -14.50 -21.90 -9.08
N GLY A 243 -14.33 -22.40 -7.86
CA GLY A 243 -15.39 -23.08 -7.12
C GLY A 243 -16.36 -22.08 -6.52
N ALA A 244 -17.59 -22.01 -7.00
CA ALA A 244 -18.63 -21.16 -6.43
C ALA A 244 -19.86 -22.01 -6.09
N ARG A 245 -20.17 -22.16 -4.81
CA ARG A 245 -21.19 -23.10 -4.31
C ARG A 245 -20.91 -24.54 -4.80
N ASN A 246 -21.74 -25.09 -5.67
CA ASN A 246 -21.56 -26.43 -6.24
C ASN A 246 -21.12 -26.42 -7.72
N GLU A 247 -20.78 -25.22 -8.23
CA GLU A 247 -20.41 -25.01 -9.63
C GLU A 247 -18.90 -24.79 -9.80
N ARG A 248 -18.38 -25.12 -10.97
CA ARG A 248 -16.99 -24.87 -11.38
C ARG A 248 -17.01 -23.91 -12.57
N ILE A 249 -16.67 -22.65 -12.32
CA ILE A 249 -16.78 -21.56 -13.28
C ILE A 249 -15.41 -21.29 -13.90
N SER A 250 -15.26 -21.54 -15.19
CA SER A 250 -14.06 -21.18 -15.94
C SER A 250 -14.15 -19.73 -16.40
N VAL A 251 -13.11 -18.96 -16.14
CA VAL A 251 -12.99 -17.57 -16.57
C VAL A 251 -11.62 -17.33 -17.20
N THR A 252 -11.57 -16.38 -18.13
CA THR A 252 -10.34 -15.88 -18.72
C THR A 252 -10.30 -14.37 -18.58
N ALA A 253 -9.16 -13.76 -18.90
CA ALA A 253 -9.02 -12.31 -18.87
C ALA A 253 -8.29 -11.82 -20.12
N SER A 254 -8.70 -10.67 -20.60
CA SER A 254 -7.97 -9.88 -21.59
C SER A 254 -7.17 -8.80 -20.90
N ILE A 255 -5.97 -8.49 -21.39
CA ILE A 255 -5.02 -7.58 -20.76
C ILE A 255 -4.49 -6.59 -21.81
N GLY A 256 -4.55 -5.31 -21.49
CA GLY A 256 -3.93 -4.24 -22.27
C GLY A 256 -2.79 -3.59 -21.47
N ILE A 257 -1.61 -3.46 -22.06
CA ILE A 257 -0.41 -2.87 -21.40
C ILE A 257 -0.02 -1.57 -22.09
N ALA A 258 0.30 -0.56 -21.30
CA ALA A 258 0.92 0.68 -21.75
C ALA A 258 2.17 1.00 -20.92
N GLU A 259 3.18 1.57 -21.58
CA GLU A 259 4.41 2.06 -20.96
C GLU A 259 4.30 3.57 -20.70
N ALA A 260 4.60 4.00 -19.48
CA ALA A 260 4.58 5.41 -19.07
C ALA A 260 5.92 6.10 -19.37
N ARG A 261 6.37 6.07 -20.64
CA ARG A 261 7.62 6.74 -21.05
C ARG A 261 7.51 8.26 -20.92
N ASN A 262 8.28 8.84 -20.00
CA ASN A 262 8.38 10.30 -19.80
C ASN A 262 7.03 11.04 -19.72
N SER A 263 5.94 10.33 -19.50
CA SER A 263 4.60 10.92 -19.33
C SER A 263 4.38 11.26 -17.86
N LYS A 264 3.83 12.45 -17.61
CA LYS A 264 3.28 12.83 -16.30
C LYS A 264 1.75 12.73 -16.26
N ASP A 265 1.12 12.40 -17.37
CA ASP A 265 -0.35 12.26 -17.49
C ASP A 265 -0.74 10.80 -17.27
N ALA A 266 -1.15 10.48 -16.05
CA ALA A 266 -1.62 9.15 -15.67
C ALA A 266 -2.84 8.72 -16.49
N ASP A 267 -3.77 9.65 -16.75
CA ASP A 267 -4.98 9.36 -17.53
C ASP A 267 -4.64 9.02 -18.98
N ALA A 268 -3.61 9.65 -19.56
CA ALA A 268 -3.16 9.32 -20.91
C ALA A 268 -2.63 7.86 -20.96
N VAL A 269 -1.81 7.45 -20.01
CA VAL A 269 -1.25 6.09 -19.96
C VAL A 269 -2.35 5.05 -19.75
N ILE A 270 -3.32 5.34 -18.88
CA ILE A 270 -4.47 4.46 -18.64
C ILE A 270 -5.32 4.32 -19.90
N ARG A 271 -5.59 5.42 -20.61
CA ARG A 271 -6.32 5.38 -21.92
C ARG A 271 -5.58 4.53 -22.94
N GLU A 272 -4.27 4.57 -22.97
CA GLU A 272 -3.45 3.73 -23.85
C GLU A 272 -3.57 2.24 -23.49
N ALA A 273 -3.50 1.90 -22.20
CA ALA A 273 -3.72 0.54 -21.73
C ALA A 273 -5.13 0.04 -22.05
N ASP A 274 -6.15 0.90 -21.90
CA ASP A 274 -7.55 0.57 -22.25
C ASP A 274 -7.73 0.32 -23.75
N ARG A 275 -7.11 1.15 -24.61
CA ARG A 275 -7.10 0.89 -26.07
C ARG A 275 -6.45 -0.47 -26.41
N ALA A 276 -5.37 -0.82 -25.73
CA ALA A 276 -4.74 -2.12 -25.91
C ALA A 276 -5.65 -3.26 -25.42
N LEU A 277 -6.31 -3.11 -24.28
CA LEU A 277 -7.31 -4.05 -23.77
C LEU A 277 -8.47 -4.24 -24.76
N PHE A 278 -8.95 -3.15 -25.35
CA PHE A 278 -10.00 -3.23 -26.38
C PHE A 278 -9.56 -4.06 -27.59
N ARG A 279 -8.30 -3.89 -28.07
CA ARG A 279 -7.75 -4.75 -29.13
C ARG A 279 -7.67 -6.22 -28.71
N ALA A 280 -7.25 -6.49 -27.46
CA ALA A 280 -7.22 -7.85 -26.94
C ALA A 280 -8.63 -8.52 -27.00
N LYS A 281 -9.66 -7.77 -26.59
CA LYS A 281 -11.05 -8.24 -26.67
C LYS A 281 -11.51 -8.49 -28.10
N GLN A 282 -11.18 -7.59 -29.04
CA GLN A 282 -11.53 -7.76 -30.47
C GLN A 282 -10.78 -8.91 -31.14
N ALA A 283 -9.53 -9.14 -30.78
CA ALA A 283 -8.70 -10.18 -31.37
C ALA A 283 -9.01 -11.61 -30.85
N GLY A 284 -10.10 -11.79 -30.05
CA GLY A 284 -10.60 -13.10 -29.62
C GLY A 284 -10.42 -13.38 -28.14
N ARG A 285 -10.13 -12.34 -27.32
CA ARG A 285 -10.04 -12.42 -25.85
C ARG A 285 -8.92 -13.33 -25.34
N ASN A 286 -8.83 -13.51 -24.02
CA ASN A 286 -7.86 -14.36 -23.35
C ASN A 286 -6.42 -14.13 -23.85
N ARG A 287 -6.00 -12.88 -23.98
CA ARG A 287 -4.71 -12.48 -24.53
C ARG A 287 -4.24 -11.15 -23.99
N ILE A 288 -3.02 -10.82 -24.34
CA ILE A 288 -2.36 -9.56 -24.01
C ILE A 288 -2.13 -8.77 -25.29
N GLU A 289 -2.39 -7.48 -25.25
CA GLU A 289 -2.03 -6.52 -26.28
C GLU A 289 -1.30 -5.33 -25.68
N PHE A 290 -0.48 -4.66 -26.49
CA PHE A 290 0.28 -3.48 -26.05
C PHE A 290 -0.26 -2.23 -26.72
N SER A 291 -0.07 -1.09 -26.06
CA SER A 291 -0.21 0.20 -26.75
C SER A 291 0.92 0.31 -27.78
N THR A 292 0.57 0.31 -29.05
CA THR A 292 1.48 0.69 -30.12
C THR A 292 1.56 2.21 -30.10
N GLN A 293 2.63 2.79 -29.56
CA GLN A 293 2.90 4.19 -29.86
C GLN A 293 3.12 4.28 -31.38
N GLU A 294 2.18 4.91 -32.10
CA GLU A 294 2.50 5.47 -33.38
C GLU A 294 3.68 6.42 -33.18
N ARG A 295 4.84 6.03 -33.71
CA ARG A 295 5.93 6.96 -33.88
C ARG A 295 5.35 8.09 -34.71
N LEU A 296 5.09 9.23 -34.10
CA LEU A 296 5.04 10.52 -34.81
C LEU A 296 6.47 10.77 -35.34
N SER A 297 6.84 10.04 -36.37
CA SER A 297 7.92 10.42 -37.25
C SER A 297 7.44 11.67 -37.95
N GLY A 298 7.74 12.82 -37.37
CA GLY A 298 7.70 14.08 -38.09
C GLY A 298 8.59 13.94 -39.31
N SER A 299 7.98 13.62 -40.45
CA SER A 299 8.53 13.86 -41.74
C SER A 299 8.60 15.37 -41.92
N ALA A 300 9.70 15.97 -41.49
CA ALA A 300 10.17 17.20 -42.07
C ALA A 300 10.79 16.81 -43.43
N ALA A 301 9.95 16.75 -44.44
CA ALA A 301 10.42 16.77 -45.80
C ALA A 301 10.98 18.17 -46.08
N ASP A 302 12.30 18.28 -46.10
CA ASP A 302 12.99 19.36 -46.78
C ASP A 302 12.60 19.31 -48.27
N GLY A 303 11.69 20.14 -48.62
CA GLY A 303 11.42 20.54 -50.00
C GLY A 303 12.05 21.90 -50.25
N ASN A 304 13.30 21.92 -50.64
CA ASN A 304 13.83 23.09 -51.31
C ASN A 304 13.92 22.78 -52.82
N PRO A 305 13.21 23.47 -53.67
CA PRO A 305 13.52 23.53 -55.10
C PRO A 305 14.05 24.89 -55.50
N GLY A 306 15.23 24.91 -56.12
CA GLY A 306 15.65 25.94 -57.07
C GLY A 306 16.50 27.08 -56.56
#